data_b00fe873e360f3e07f928d86761e38ac
#
_entry.id   b00fe873e360f3e07f928d86761e38ac
#
_cell.length_a   1.000
_cell.length_b   1.000
_cell.length_c   1.000
_cell.angle_alpha   90.00
_cell.angle_beta   90.00
_cell.angle_gamma   90.00
#
_symmetry.space_group_name_H-M   'P 1'
#
loop_
_entity.id
_entity.type
_entity.pdbx_description
1 polymer ?
#
loop_
_entity_poly.entity_id
_entity_poly.type
_entity_poly.pdbx_seq_one_letter_code
_entity_poly.pdbx_strand_id
1 'polypeptide(L)'
;MSTGKTPFRYDYVGSFLRPEALKKARRQFDEGKIGYEELKVVEDAAITELVQKVKALGYHVITDGEFRRATWHLDFMWDFDGIGHTPTKTGLPFHGEAAMVDDTYLVGKVGLSGRHPFVEHFTFVKQFEDCLLYTSPS
;
A
#
# COMPACT_ATOMS: atom_id res chain seq x y z
N MET A 1 1.92 -2.69 -35.03
CA MET A 1 2.74 -1.51 -34.72
C MET A 1 2.09 -0.77 -33.58
N SER A 2 2.66 -0.88 -32.43
CA SER A 2 2.25 -0.08 -31.28
C SER A 2 2.60 1.37 -31.61
N THR A 3 1.60 2.18 -31.90
CA THR A 3 1.77 3.62 -31.89
C THR A 3 2.07 4.01 -30.45
N GLY A 4 3.35 4.18 -30.17
CA GLY A 4 3.81 4.62 -28.85
C GLY A 4 3.21 5.97 -28.52
N LYS A 5 2.00 5.97 -27.97
CA LYS A 5 1.51 7.12 -27.24
C LYS A 5 2.44 7.26 -26.05
N THR A 6 3.30 8.24 -26.11
CA THR A 6 4.12 8.66 -24.99
C THR A 6 3.17 8.92 -23.82
N PRO A 7 3.18 8.09 -22.76
CA PRO A 7 2.15 8.12 -21.72
C PRO A 7 2.37 9.23 -20.69
N PHE A 8 3.36 10.09 -20.89
CA PHE A 8 4.01 10.79 -19.79
C PHE A 8 3.70 12.28 -19.70
N ARG A 9 2.46 12.67 -20.01
CA ARG A 9 2.05 14.07 -19.73
C ARG A 9 1.59 14.30 -18.30
N TYR A 10 1.23 13.25 -17.59
CA TYR A 10 0.77 13.29 -16.21
C TYR A 10 0.98 11.92 -15.56
N ASP A 11 1.34 11.97 -14.32
CA ASP A 11 1.56 10.82 -13.48
C ASP A 11 0.95 11.08 -12.10
N TYR A 12 0.80 10.04 -11.31
CA TYR A 12 0.40 10.15 -9.93
C TYR A 12 1.19 9.19 -9.07
N VAL A 13 1.64 9.65 -7.92
CA VAL A 13 2.48 8.90 -6.98
C VAL A 13 1.89 9.04 -5.58
N GLY A 14 2.04 7.98 -4.79
CA GLY A 14 1.65 7.98 -3.39
C GLY A 14 0.22 7.50 -3.13
N SER A 15 -0.25 7.80 -1.94
CA SER A 15 -1.54 7.31 -1.44
C SER A 15 -2.72 8.04 -2.04
N PHE A 16 -3.74 7.27 -2.42
CA PHE A 16 -5.09 7.81 -2.62
C PHE A 16 -5.87 7.87 -1.31
N LEU A 17 -6.90 8.71 -1.28
CA LEU A 17 -7.82 8.77 -0.14
C LEU A 17 -8.54 7.43 0.00
N ARG A 18 -8.41 6.83 1.16
CA ARG A 18 -9.04 5.54 1.45
C ARG A 18 -10.54 5.68 1.60
N PRO A 19 -11.34 4.81 0.96
CA PRO A 19 -12.79 4.76 1.17
C PRO A 19 -13.15 4.51 2.64
N GLU A 20 -14.30 5.02 3.08
CA GLU A 20 -14.76 4.84 4.46
C GLU A 20 -14.96 3.36 4.84
N ALA A 21 -15.39 2.53 3.89
CA ALA A 21 -15.51 1.09 4.09
C ALA A 21 -14.17 0.46 4.47
N LEU A 22 -13.08 0.85 3.78
CA LEU A 22 -11.73 0.37 4.06
C LEU A 22 -11.23 0.87 5.42
N LYS A 23 -11.43 2.14 5.76
CA LYS A 23 -11.08 2.69 7.06
C LYS A 23 -11.80 1.99 8.21
N LYS A 24 -13.08 1.67 8.01
CA LYS A 24 -13.88 0.92 8.97
C LYS A 24 -13.34 -0.50 9.15
N ALA A 25 -13.06 -1.20 8.06
CA ALA A 25 -12.52 -2.56 8.12
C ALA A 25 -11.17 -2.60 8.83
N ARG A 26 -10.27 -1.65 8.58
CA ARG A 26 -9.01 -1.54 9.31
C ARG A 26 -9.19 -1.37 10.80
N ARG A 27 -10.05 -0.44 11.22
CA ARG A 27 -10.37 -0.28 12.66
C ARG A 27 -10.90 -1.57 13.28
N GLN A 28 -11.78 -2.29 12.57
CA GLN A 28 -12.31 -3.57 13.05
C GLN A 28 -11.23 -4.65 13.14
N PHE A 29 -10.27 -4.66 12.22
CA PHE A 29 -9.14 -5.56 12.28
C PHE A 29 -8.21 -5.22 13.46
N ASP A 30 -7.87 -3.95 13.66
CA ASP A 30 -7.04 -3.49 14.78
C ASP A 30 -7.69 -3.80 16.16
N GLU A 31 -9.01 -3.76 16.21
CA GLU A 31 -9.81 -4.12 17.39
C GLU A 31 -10.02 -5.64 17.53
N GLY A 32 -9.49 -6.46 16.62
CA GLY A 32 -9.64 -7.91 16.62
C GLY A 32 -11.06 -8.42 16.31
N LYS A 33 -11.92 -7.58 15.71
CA LYS A 33 -13.31 -7.92 15.36
C LYS A 33 -13.44 -8.68 14.06
N ILE A 34 -12.50 -8.50 13.14
CA ILE A 34 -12.41 -9.24 11.87
C ILE A 34 -11.01 -9.82 11.69
N GLY A 35 -10.92 -10.90 10.92
CA GLY A 35 -9.66 -11.54 10.56
C GLY A 35 -8.97 -10.88 9.37
N TYR A 36 -7.73 -11.29 9.11
CA TYR A 36 -6.93 -10.80 7.98
C TYR A 36 -7.62 -11.07 6.63
N GLU A 37 -8.22 -12.25 6.44
CA GLU A 37 -8.90 -12.59 5.19
C GLU A 37 -10.10 -11.69 4.91
N GLU A 38 -10.84 -11.30 5.95
CA GLU A 38 -11.98 -10.39 5.81
C GLU A 38 -11.51 -8.98 5.46
N LEU A 39 -10.44 -8.49 6.11
CA LEU A 39 -9.81 -7.22 5.75
C LEU A 39 -9.33 -7.25 4.29
N LYS A 40 -8.64 -8.33 3.89
CA LYS A 40 -8.13 -8.50 2.53
C LYS A 40 -9.23 -8.40 1.46
N VAL A 41 -10.38 -8.98 1.70
CA VAL A 41 -11.54 -8.88 0.78
C VAL A 41 -11.97 -7.41 0.58
N VAL A 42 -12.01 -6.63 1.65
CA VAL A 42 -12.36 -5.20 1.58
C VAL A 42 -11.28 -4.40 0.86
N GLU A 43 -10.01 -4.71 1.10
CA GLU A 43 -8.87 -4.09 0.41
C GLU A 43 -8.90 -4.39 -1.09
N ASP A 44 -9.09 -5.65 -1.47
CA ASP A 44 -9.16 -6.09 -2.86
C ASP A 44 -10.31 -5.39 -3.61
N ALA A 45 -11.46 -5.27 -2.99
CA ALA A 45 -12.60 -4.56 -3.57
C ALA A 45 -12.30 -3.05 -3.76
N ALA A 46 -11.73 -2.40 -2.77
CA ALA A 46 -11.38 -0.99 -2.83
C ALA A 46 -10.33 -0.69 -3.90
N ILE A 47 -9.30 -1.54 -4.01
CA ILE A 47 -8.25 -1.41 -5.04
C ILE A 47 -8.82 -1.65 -6.43
N THR A 48 -9.68 -2.65 -6.60
CA THR A 48 -10.34 -2.93 -7.87
C THR A 48 -11.15 -1.72 -8.34
N GLU A 49 -11.94 -1.12 -7.44
CA GLU A 49 -12.71 0.09 -7.76
C GLU A 49 -11.80 1.27 -8.13
N LEU A 50 -10.71 1.48 -7.39
CA LEU A 50 -9.72 2.52 -7.68
C LEU A 50 -9.14 2.33 -9.08
N VAL A 51 -8.66 1.13 -9.40
CA VAL A 51 -8.07 0.83 -10.71
C VAL A 51 -9.07 1.06 -11.84
N GLN A 52 -10.32 0.63 -11.68
CA GLN A 52 -11.38 0.87 -12.68
C GLN A 52 -11.62 2.36 -12.89
N LYS A 53 -11.68 3.16 -11.83
CA LYS A 53 -11.86 4.62 -11.93
C LYS A 53 -10.68 5.29 -12.63
N VAL A 54 -9.46 4.92 -12.28
CA VAL A 54 -8.23 5.47 -12.87
C VAL A 54 -8.16 5.13 -14.36
N LYS A 55 -8.50 3.90 -14.75
CA LYS A 55 -8.57 3.49 -16.15
C LYS A 55 -9.65 4.25 -16.92
N ALA A 56 -10.84 4.43 -16.33
CA ALA A 56 -11.93 5.18 -16.94
C ALA A 56 -11.58 6.66 -17.19
N LEU A 57 -10.68 7.23 -16.38
CA LEU A 57 -10.14 8.58 -16.57
C LEU A 57 -9.04 8.65 -17.65
N GLY A 58 -8.67 7.52 -18.25
CA GLY A 58 -7.68 7.46 -19.32
C GLY A 58 -6.23 7.38 -18.85
N TYR A 59 -5.97 7.10 -17.59
CA TYR A 59 -4.62 6.83 -17.12
C TYR A 59 -4.12 5.49 -17.66
N HIS A 60 -2.86 5.47 -18.08
CA HIS A 60 -2.20 4.27 -18.62
C HIS A 60 -1.30 3.58 -17.59
N VAL A 61 -1.13 4.18 -16.44
CA VAL A 61 -0.36 3.65 -15.33
C VAL A 61 -1.30 3.45 -14.15
N ILE A 62 -1.18 2.32 -13.49
CA ILE A 62 -2.01 1.98 -12.33
C ILE A 62 -1.15 1.65 -11.11
N THR A 63 -1.70 1.93 -9.93
CA THR A 63 -1.15 1.55 -8.62
C THR A 63 -2.28 0.98 -7.76
N ASP A 64 -1.93 0.38 -6.62
CA ASP A 64 -2.88 -0.03 -5.59
C ASP A 64 -3.35 1.15 -4.70
N GLY A 65 -2.85 2.37 -4.96
CA GLY A 65 -3.16 3.56 -4.18
C GLY A 65 -2.65 3.52 -2.75
N GLU A 66 -1.75 2.60 -2.43
CA GLU A 66 -1.24 2.31 -1.08
C GLU A 66 -2.35 1.94 -0.07
N PHE A 67 -3.45 1.36 -0.55
CA PHE A 67 -4.60 1.06 0.27
C PHE A 67 -4.35 0.01 1.35
N ARG A 68 -3.36 -0.87 1.15
CA ARG A 68 -2.97 -1.91 2.13
C ARG A 68 -1.98 -1.42 3.16
N ARG A 69 -1.35 -0.26 2.96
CA ARG A 69 -0.27 0.24 3.82
C ARG A 69 -0.81 1.16 4.92
N ALA A 70 -0.26 1.04 6.12
CA ALA A 70 -0.39 2.04 7.16
C ALA A 70 0.60 3.19 6.92
N THR A 71 1.85 2.85 6.63
CA THR A 71 2.93 3.78 6.30
C THR A 71 3.61 3.38 5.00
N TRP A 72 4.08 4.34 4.21
CA TRP A 72 4.65 4.07 2.89
C TRP A 72 5.96 3.28 2.93
N HIS A 73 6.77 3.41 3.97
CA HIS A 73 8.10 2.81 4.08
C HIS A 73 8.22 1.78 5.20
N LEU A 74 7.58 1.98 6.33
CA LEU A 74 7.74 1.10 7.49
C LEU A 74 7.11 -0.27 7.27
N ASP A 75 5.94 -0.34 6.66
CA ASP A 75 5.31 -1.63 6.32
C ASP A 75 6.21 -2.49 5.43
N PHE A 76 6.99 -1.87 4.53
CA PHE A 76 7.99 -2.59 3.75
C PHE A 76 9.12 -3.13 4.63
N MET A 77 9.59 -2.34 5.58
CA MET A 77 10.73 -2.71 6.44
C MET A 77 10.37 -3.82 7.43
N TRP A 78 9.17 -3.78 8.00
CA TRP A 78 8.77 -4.71 9.06
C TRP A 78 8.59 -6.14 8.60
N ASP A 79 8.40 -6.37 7.31
CA ASP A 79 8.24 -7.70 6.72
C ASP A 79 9.57 -8.40 6.37
N PHE A 80 10.72 -7.77 6.67
CA PHE A 80 12.01 -8.45 6.62
C PHE A 80 12.26 -9.24 7.90
N ASP A 81 12.93 -10.40 7.75
CA ASP A 81 13.43 -11.14 8.91
C ASP A 81 14.43 -10.28 9.69
N GLY A 82 14.42 -10.38 10.99
CA GLY A 82 15.34 -9.66 11.85
C GLY A 82 15.00 -8.19 12.11
N ILE A 83 13.86 -7.71 11.62
CA ILE A 83 13.32 -6.37 11.91
C ILE A 83 12.08 -6.48 12.77
N GLY A 84 12.07 -5.71 13.86
CA GLY A 84 10.91 -5.56 14.74
C GLY A 84 10.36 -4.13 14.68
N HIS A 85 9.15 -3.95 15.14
CA HIS A 85 8.57 -2.62 15.32
C HIS A 85 7.98 -2.45 16.70
N THR A 86 7.90 -1.22 17.15
CA THR A 86 7.31 -0.85 18.43
C THR A 86 6.62 0.50 18.30
N PRO A 87 5.49 0.70 19.00
CA PRO A 87 4.86 2.02 19.02
C PRO A 87 5.80 3.08 19.55
N THR A 88 5.96 4.18 18.81
CA THR A 88 6.76 5.31 19.30
C THR A 88 5.97 6.14 20.29
N LYS A 89 6.69 6.70 21.26
CA LYS A 89 6.12 7.64 22.26
C LYS A 89 6.17 9.10 21.77
N THR A 90 6.97 9.38 20.76
CA THR A 90 7.21 10.72 20.22
C THR A 90 6.98 10.69 18.72
N GLY A 91 5.88 11.28 18.25
CA GLY A 91 5.61 11.42 16.82
C GLY A 91 6.51 12.48 16.17
N LEU A 92 6.69 12.39 14.86
CA LEU A 92 7.32 13.45 14.07
C LEU A 92 6.39 14.66 14.02
N PRO A 93 6.86 15.87 14.35
CA PRO A 93 6.04 17.08 14.27
C PRO A 93 5.74 17.42 12.80
N PHE A 94 4.47 17.47 12.44
CA PHE A 94 4.02 17.83 11.12
C PHE A 94 2.93 18.89 11.24
N HIS A 95 3.20 20.12 10.83
CA HIS A 95 2.25 21.24 10.82
C HIS A 95 1.39 21.40 12.10
N GLY A 96 1.99 21.19 13.26
CA GLY A 96 1.30 21.34 14.56
C GLY A 96 0.62 20.08 15.09
N GLU A 97 0.64 18.98 14.34
CA GLU A 97 0.22 17.65 14.80
C GLU A 97 1.41 16.70 14.84
N ALA A 98 1.44 15.78 15.80
CA ALA A 98 2.44 14.73 15.85
C ALA A 98 1.93 13.53 15.04
N ALA A 99 2.55 13.26 13.90
CA ALA A 99 2.35 12.00 13.23
C ALA A 99 2.96 10.89 14.09
N MET A 100 2.11 10.04 14.68
CA MET A 100 2.55 8.86 15.41
C MET A 100 3.08 7.86 14.39
N VAL A 101 4.39 7.67 14.38
CA VAL A 101 5.07 6.71 13.52
C VAL A 101 5.71 5.67 14.42
N ASP A 102 5.46 4.40 14.15
CA ASP A 102 6.12 3.32 14.89
C ASP A 102 7.62 3.30 14.61
N ASP A 103 8.40 2.93 15.61
CA ASP A 103 9.85 2.79 15.49
C ASP A 103 10.22 1.40 14.97
N THR A 104 11.32 1.36 14.22
CA THR A 104 11.93 0.14 13.70
C THR A 104 13.22 -0.16 14.43
N TYR A 105 13.41 -1.40 14.86
CA TYR A 105 14.64 -1.85 15.50
C TYR A 105 15.09 -3.22 14.99
N LEU A 106 16.37 -3.51 15.15
CA LEU A 106 16.93 -4.79 14.76
C LEU A 106 16.77 -5.81 15.89
N VAL A 107 16.21 -6.98 15.58
CA VAL A 107 16.08 -8.11 16.50
C VAL A 107 17.03 -9.25 16.13
N GLY A 108 17.64 -9.21 14.96
CA GLY A 108 18.53 -10.25 14.47
C GLY A 108 19.14 -9.89 13.11
N LYS A 109 19.71 -10.90 12.45
CA LYS A 109 20.24 -10.74 11.10
C LYS A 109 19.11 -10.43 10.12
N VAL A 110 19.24 -9.33 9.38
CA VAL A 110 18.29 -8.96 8.36
C VAL A 110 18.35 -9.94 7.19
N GLY A 111 17.19 -10.41 6.76
CA GLY A 111 17.04 -11.32 5.63
C GLY A 111 15.72 -11.09 4.89
N LEU A 112 15.65 -11.61 3.68
CA LEU A 112 14.39 -11.66 2.94
C LEU A 112 13.51 -12.77 3.53
N SER A 113 12.34 -12.40 4.05
CA SER A 113 11.31 -13.38 4.31
C SER A 113 10.84 -13.95 2.97
N GLY A 114 10.75 -15.26 2.83
CA GLY A 114 10.28 -15.89 1.58
C GLY A 114 8.82 -15.57 1.22
N ARG A 115 8.16 -14.69 1.97
CA ARG A 115 6.74 -14.34 1.87
C ARG A 115 6.47 -12.86 2.12
N HIS A 116 7.30 -11.99 1.54
CA HIS A 116 7.09 -10.55 1.71
C HIS A 116 5.73 -10.14 1.12
N PRO A 117 4.82 -9.51 1.89
CA PRO A 117 3.43 -9.20 1.46
C PRO A 117 3.35 -8.35 0.19
N PHE A 118 4.34 -7.52 -0.08
CA PHE A 118 4.35 -6.68 -1.27
C PHE A 118 4.42 -7.45 -2.57
N VAL A 119 4.92 -8.70 -2.56
CA VAL A 119 4.89 -9.60 -3.72
C VAL A 119 3.43 -9.97 -4.03
N GLU A 120 2.64 -10.28 -3.00
CA GLU A 120 1.21 -10.56 -3.15
C GLU A 120 0.45 -9.32 -3.61
N HIS A 121 0.74 -8.16 -3.02
CA HIS A 121 0.12 -6.89 -3.39
C HIS A 121 0.38 -6.54 -4.86
N PHE A 122 1.61 -6.70 -5.31
CA PHE A 122 1.98 -6.49 -6.71
C PHE A 122 1.27 -7.50 -7.64
N THR A 123 1.24 -8.77 -7.26
CA THR A 123 0.58 -9.82 -8.03
C THR A 123 -0.91 -9.55 -8.19
N PHE A 124 -1.56 -9.01 -7.17
CA PHE A 124 -2.96 -8.61 -7.24
C PHE A 124 -3.18 -7.49 -8.27
N VAL A 125 -2.34 -6.44 -8.26
CA VAL A 125 -2.47 -5.34 -9.23
C VAL A 125 -2.12 -5.80 -10.65
N LYS A 126 -1.17 -6.73 -10.79
CA LYS A 126 -0.76 -7.30 -12.08
C LYS A 126 -1.89 -7.98 -12.85
N GLN A 127 -2.94 -8.46 -12.18
CA GLN A 127 -4.10 -9.05 -12.89
C GLN A 127 -4.85 -8.04 -13.79
N PHE A 128 -4.63 -6.73 -13.62
CA PHE A 128 -5.19 -5.67 -14.46
C PHE A 128 -4.24 -5.33 -15.64
N GLU A 129 -3.77 -6.35 -16.37
CA GLU A 129 -2.60 -6.35 -17.27
C GLU A 129 -2.67 -5.42 -18.49
N ASP A 130 -3.81 -4.84 -18.82
CA ASP A 130 -3.95 -3.91 -19.94
C ASP A 130 -3.38 -2.50 -19.68
N CYS A 131 -2.79 -2.28 -18.50
CA CYS A 131 -2.15 -1.04 -18.08
C CYS A 131 -0.70 -1.25 -17.67
N LEU A 132 0.10 -0.19 -17.80
CA LEU A 132 1.43 -0.17 -17.20
C LEU A 132 1.31 -0.16 -15.67
N LEU A 133 2.09 -1.01 -15.02
CA LEU A 133 2.19 -1.02 -13.56
C LEU A 133 3.21 0.02 -13.13
N TYR A 134 2.79 0.87 -12.21
CA TYR A 134 3.69 1.79 -11.56
C TYR A 134 4.26 1.12 -10.30
N THR A 135 5.55 0.92 -10.30
CA THR A 135 6.27 0.51 -9.09
C THR A 135 6.87 1.75 -8.46
N SER A 136 6.45 2.07 -7.24
CA SER A 136 7.05 3.19 -6.52
C SER A 136 8.58 3.02 -6.46
N PRO A 137 9.37 4.05 -6.80
CA PRO A 137 10.82 4.00 -6.71
C PRO A 137 11.34 4.15 -5.28
N SER A 138 10.46 4.03 -4.30
CA SER A 138 10.84 4.10 -2.89
C SER A 138 11.64 2.90 -2.42
#